data_0d477f88427e39a56d704beadbdc9b2b
#
_entry.id   0d477f88427e39a56d704beadbdc9b2b
#
_cell.length_a   1.000
_cell.length_b   1.000
_cell.length_c   1.000
_cell.angle_alpha   90.00
_cell.angle_beta   90.00
_cell.angle_gamma   90.00
#
_symmetry.space_group_name_H-M   'P 1'
#
loop_
_entity.id
_entity.type
_entity.pdbx_description
1 polymer ?
#
loop_
_entity_poly.entity_id
_entity_poly.type
_entity_poly.pdbx_seq_one_letter_code
_entity_poly.pdbx_strand_id
1 'polypeptide(L)'
;MRFGIKKYVRFAHQAFLALDILNLGFARFPFPVVNVTLGGMSDTLVVNEIYLSLQGESTFAGLPCIFIRLTACNLRCSYCDTAYAFKEGKKMLMSDVVDEVLRTAAPFSDAKFNAQCARLPLVELTGGEPLLQMNCLPLMKQLCDENFTVLIETGGAHDISAIDPRVRRIVDLKCPSSGELARNRYENIAHLKATDEVKFVVGSLEDYEWAKQQIAAHGLDAICPLLMSWVHPLSPEQQNKSLKKVPEGQTPVTRKDLAEKIIADALPVRFQAQLHKIIWPPEQRGV
;
A
#
# COMPACT_ATOMS: atom_id res chain seq x y z
N MET A 1 -20.82 30.54 18.85
CA MET A 1 -21.74 30.90 17.75
C MET A 1 -22.04 29.66 16.92
N ARG A 2 -23.14 28.97 17.24
CA ARG A 2 -23.67 27.84 16.45
C ARG A 2 -25.04 28.30 15.94
N PHE A 3 -25.14 28.76 14.72
CA PHE A 3 -26.41 28.93 13.99
C PHE A 3 -26.10 29.09 12.49
N GLY A 4 -26.61 28.19 11.63
CA GLY A 4 -26.67 28.52 10.24
C GLY A 4 -26.66 27.41 9.19
N ILE A 5 -26.73 26.11 9.51
CA ILE A 5 -26.74 25.06 8.45
C ILE A 5 -28.01 24.20 8.43
N LYS A 6 -28.88 24.30 9.43
CA LYS A 6 -30.12 23.49 9.48
C LYS A 6 -31.33 24.05 8.73
N LYS A 7 -31.24 25.20 8.10
CA LYS A 7 -32.39 25.83 7.41
C LYS A 7 -32.50 25.53 5.92
N TYR A 8 -31.44 25.09 5.26
CA TYR A 8 -31.50 24.88 3.79
C TYR A 8 -31.99 23.49 3.35
N VAL A 9 -31.92 22.48 4.22
CA VAL A 9 -32.36 21.11 3.87
C VAL A 9 -33.89 20.94 3.99
N ARG A 10 -34.58 21.79 4.76
CA ARG A 10 -36.06 21.70 4.92
C ARG A 10 -36.85 22.35 3.80
N PHE A 11 -36.26 23.25 3.01
CA PHE A 11 -36.94 23.89 1.88
C PHE A 11 -36.99 23.04 0.61
N ALA A 12 -36.07 22.15 0.40
CA ALA A 12 -36.04 21.25 -0.75
C ALA A 12 -37.11 20.14 -0.65
N HIS A 13 -37.49 19.74 0.55
CA HIS A 13 -38.44 18.63 0.76
C HIS A 13 -39.92 19.09 0.71
N GLN A 14 -40.20 20.39 0.96
CA GLN A 14 -41.55 20.94 0.85
C GLN A 14 -41.93 21.42 -0.56
N ALA A 15 -40.95 21.67 -1.43
CA ALA A 15 -41.20 22.03 -2.83
C ALA A 15 -41.61 20.84 -3.71
N PHE A 16 -41.33 19.60 -3.28
CA PHE A 16 -41.66 18.37 -4.02
C PHE A 16 -43.08 17.85 -3.73
N LEU A 17 -43.72 18.28 -2.63
CA LEU A 17 -45.09 17.84 -2.25
C LEU A 17 -46.19 18.80 -2.66
N ALA A 18 -45.89 19.93 -3.30
CA ALA A 18 -46.89 20.93 -3.70
C ALA A 18 -47.23 20.93 -5.20
N LEU A 19 -46.66 20.02 -6.00
CA LEU A 19 -46.84 19.94 -7.46
C LEU A 19 -47.77 18.84 -7.94
N ASP A 20 -48.40 18.07 -7.01
CA ASP A 20 -49.32 16.99 -7.37
C ASP A 20 -50.83 17.32 -7.41
N ILE A 21 -51.19 18.60 -7.37
CA ILE A 21 -52.62 19.02 -7.38
C ILE A 21 -52.98 19.99 -8.53
N LEU A 22 -52.32 19.92 -9.67
CA LEU A 22 -52.89 20.57 -10.87
C LEU A 22 -52.75 19.65 -12.07
N ASN A 23 -53.86 18.96 -12.30
CA ASN A 23 -54.12 18.10 -13.46
C ASN A 23 -54.33 18.99 -14.70
N LEU A 24 -53.26 19.48 -15.29
CA LEU A 24 -53.26 20.16 -16.58
C LEU A 24 -52.39 19.39 -17.54
N GLY A 25 -53.02 18.78 -18.53
CA GLY A 25 -52.39 17.95 -19.56
C GLY A 25 -51.37 18.72 -20.36
N PHE A 26 -50.12 18.56 -20.05
CA PHE A 26 -49.00 18.92 -20.90
C PHE A 26 -48.44 17.69 -21.58
N ALA A 27 -48.43 17.73 -22.91
CA ALA A 27 -47.82 16.71 -23.75
C ALA A 27 -46.40 16.39 -23.26
N ARG A 28 -46.17 15.11 -22.99
CA ARG A 28 -44.82 14.59 -22.70
C ARG A 28 -43.99 14.75 -23.98
N PHE A 29 -43.16 15.76 -24.03
CA PHE A 29 -42.02 15.73 -24.94
C PHE A 29 -41.01 14.73 -24.41
N PRO A 30 -40.60 13.71 -25.19
CA PRO A 30 -39.54 12.80 -24.80
C PRO A 30 -38.22 13.57 -24.94
N PHE A 31 -37.75 14.16 -23.85
CA PHE A 31 -36.33 14.52 -23.79
C PHE A 31 -35.54 13.20 -23.77
N PRO A 32 -34.62 13.00 -24.71
CA PRO A 32 -33.72 11.86 -24.61
C PRO A 32 -32.95 12.04 -23.30
N VAL A 33 -33.04 11.05 -22.42
CA VAL A 33 -32.11 10.91 -21.30
C VAL A 33 -30.76 10.66 -21.94
N VAL A 34 -30.02 11.74 -22.16
CA VAL A 34 -28.62 11.66 -22.54
C VAL A 34 -27.94 11.10 -21.29
N ASN A 35 -27.74 9.79 -21.26
CA ASN A 35 -26.74 9.20 -20.38
C ASN A 35 -25.40 9.79 -20.80
N VAL A 36 -25.02 10.90 -20.18
CA VAL A 36 -23.63 11.39 -20.20
C VAL A 36 -22.85 10.36 -19.40
N THR A 37 -22.40 9.33 -20.08
CA THR A 37 -21.23 8.57 -19.64
C THR A 37 -20.11 9.60 -19.56
N LEU A 38 -19.84 10.09 -18.35
CA LEU A 38 -18.60 10.77 -18.02
C LEU A 38 -17.50 9.87 -18.58
N GLY A 39 -16.73 10.40 -19.55
CA GLY A 39 -15.73 9.66 -20.31
C GLY A 39 -14.93 8.77 -19.38
N GLY A 40 -15.05 7.45 -19.56
CA GLY A 40 -14.57 6.44 -18.62
C GLY A 40 -13.09 6.58 -18.42
N MET A 41 -12.67 6.92 -17.19
CA MET A 41 -11.38 6.51 -16.71
C MET A 41 -11.36 4.99 -16.88
N SER A 42 -10.42 4.50 -17.67
CA SER A 42 -10.30 3.06 -17.96
C SER A 42 -10.20 2.33 -16.63
N ASP A 43 -11.20 1.49 -16.33
CA ASP A 43 -11.30 0.70 -15.08
C ASP A 43 -10.30 -0.46 -15.10
N THR A 44 -9.04 -0.14 -15.36
CA THR A 44 -7.97 -1.12 -15.54
C THR A 44 -6.74 -0.77 -14.72
N LEU A 45 -6.00 -1.83 -14.39
CA LEU A 45 -4.68 -1.79 -13.77
C LEU A 45 -3.67 -2.53 -14.64
N VAL A 46 -2.42 -2.12 -14.58
CA VAL A 46 -1.31 -2.90 -15.16
C VAL A 46 -0.73 -3.75 -14.03
N VAL A 47 -1.06 -5.03 -14.09
CA VAL A 47 -0.70 -6.02 -13.07
C VAL A 47 0.52 -6.81 -13.55
N ASN A 48 1.55 -6.88 -12.73
CA ASN A 48 2.72 -7.72 -12.99
C ASN A 48 2.42 -9.18 -12.65
N GLU A 49 1.95 -9.44 -11.43
CA GLU A 49 1.60 -10.78 -10.96
C GLU A 49 0.54 -10.73 -9.84
N ILE A 50 -0.24 -11.80 -9.72
CA ILE A 50 -1.11 -12.07 -8.56
C ILE A 50 -0.78 -13.48 -8.10
N TYR A 51 -0.42 -13.64 -6.82
CA TYR A 51 -0.03 -14.94 -6.28
C TYR A 51 -0.35 -15.04 -4.78
N LEU A 52 -0.50 -16.27 -4.29
CA LEU A 52 -0.67 -16.58 -2.88
C LEU A 52 0.67 -17.04 -2.29
N SER A 53 1.09 -16.42 -1.20
CA SER A 53 2.27 -16.80 -0.45
C SER A 53 2.09 -16.50 1.04
N LEU A 54 3.20 -16.42 1.79
CA LEU A 54 3.22 -15.91 3.15
C LEU A 54 3.66 -14.44 3.13
N GLN A 55 3.01 -13.62 3.96
CA GLN A 55 3.52 -12.26 4.22
C GLN A 55 4.91 -12.41 4.87
N GLY A 56 5.93 -11.87 4.22
CA GLY A 56 7.34 -12.06 4.61
C GLY A 56 7.87 -11.01 5.56
N GLU A 57 7.14 -9.91 5.70
CA GLU A 57 7.52 -8.73 6.49
C GLU A 57 6.30 -8.26 7.29
N SER A 58 6.26 -7.00 7.76
CA SER A 58 5.15 -6.40 8.49
C SER A 58 4.83 -7.06 9.84
N THR A 59 3.84 -6.54 10.53
CA THR A 59 3.29 -7.17 11.76
C THR A 59 2.46 -8.41 11.46
N PHE A 60 2.20 -8.71 10.19
CA PHE A 60 1.46 -9.87 9.69
C PHE A 60 2.37 -10.99 9.16
N ALA A 61 3.70 -10.90 9.36
CA ALA A 61 4.67 -11.89 8.89
C ALA A 61 4.26 -13.32 9.28
N GLY A 62 4.34 -14.26 8.31
CA GLY A 62 3.96 -15.65 8.48
C GLY A 62 2.51 -15.99 8.17
N LEU A 63 1.64 -15.00 7.90
CA LEU A 63 0.25 -15.27 7.52
C LEU A 63 0.11 -15.47 6.00
N PRO A 64 -0.83 -16.34 5.55
CA PRO A 64 -1.20 -16.44 4.14
C PRO A 64 -1.64 -15.07 3.58
N CYS A 65 -1.08 -14.68 2.45
CA CYS A 65 -1.33 -13.39 1.80
C CYS A 65 -1.39 -13.54 0.29
N ILE A 66 -2.42 -12.96 -0.33
CA ILE A 66 -2.50 -12.78 -1.78
C ILE A 66 -1.82 -11.45 -2.11
N PHE A 67 -0.76 -11.51 -2.88
CA PHE A 67 -0.06 -10.34 -3.37
C PHE A 67 -0.58 -9.93 -4.74
N ILE A 68 -0.93 -8.66 -4.88
CA ILE A 68 -1.24 -8.01 -6.15
C ILE A 68 -0.08 -7.06 -6.46
N ARG A 69 0.86 -7.50 -7.29
CA ARG A 69 2.01 -6.68 -7.69
C ARG A 69 1.66 -5.86 -8.91
N LEU A 70 1.65 -4.54 -8.74
CA LEU A 70 1.41 -3.59 -9.83
C LEU A 70 2.71 -3.21 -10.53
N THR A 71 2.60 -2.86 -11.81
CA THR A 71 3.73 -2.46 -12.65
C THR A 71 4.02 -0.98 -12.52
N ALA A 72 5.27 -0.61 -12.77
CA ALA A 72 5.88 0.71 -12.72
C ALA A 72 6.27 1.18 -11.31
N CYS A 73 7.36 1.94 -11.25
CA CYS A 73 7.84 2.61 -10.04
C CYS A 73 8.50 3.93 -10.44
N ASN A 74 8.31 4.95 -9.62
CA ASN A 74 8.98 6.25 -9.77
C ASN A 74 10.33 6.34 -9.04
N LEU A 75 10.70 5.28 -8.33
CA LEU A 75 11.97 5.15 -7.61
C LEU A 75 12.90 4.13 -8.29
N ARG A 76 14.20 4.22 -7.98
CA ARG A 76 15.25 3.32 -8.47
C ARG A 76 16.21 2.98 -7.34
N CYS A 77 15.65 2.50 -6.22
CA CYS A 77 16.43 2.17 -5.02
C CYS A 77 17.59 1.23 -5.35
N SER A 78 18.75 1.44 -4.74
CA SER A 78 19.99 0.70 -4.99
C SER A 78 19.84 -0.81 -4.73
N TYR A 79 18.95 -1.19 -3.82
CA TYR A 79 18.71 -2.56 -3.35
C TYR A 79 17.38 -3.16 -3.85
N CYS A 80 16.76 -2.57 -4.89
CA CYS A 80 15.46 -3.06 -5.37
C CYS A 80 15.57 -4.45 -5.98
N ASP A 81 14.97 -5.44 -5.36
CA ASP A 81 14.93 -6.85 -5.77
C ASP A 81 13.81 -7.16 -6.77
N THR A 82 12.88 -6.24 -6.97
CA THR A 82 11.70 -6.37 -7.84
C THR A 82 11.76 -5.46 -9.07
N ALA A 83 12.98 -5.18 -9.58
CA ALA A 83 13.17 -4.32 -10.74
C ALA A 83 12.45 -4.82 -12.02
N TYR A 84 12.12 -6.10 -12.11
CA TYR A 84 11.30 -6.67 -13.18
C TYR A 84 9.91 -6.04 -13.24
N ALA A 85 9.34 -5.65 -12.10
CA ALA A 85 8.03 -4.99 -12.03
C ALA A 85 8.03 -3.56 -12.60
N PHE A 86 9.19 -2.99 -12.98
CA PHE A 86 9.21 -1.65 -13.58
C PHE A 86 8.53 -1.59 -14.95
N LYS A 87 8.55 -2.69 -15.71
CA LYS A 87 8.09 -2.73 -17.12
C LYS A 87 7.21 -3.93 -17.44
N GLU A 88 7.40 -5.05 -16.76
CA GLU A 88 6.64 -6.27 -17.01
C GLU A 88 5.22 -6.11 -16.44
N GLY A 89 4.22 -6.61 -17.16
CA GLY A 89 2.84 -6.60 -16.69
C GLY A 89 1.82 -6.65 -17.81
N LYS A 90 0.60 -6.96 -17.46
CA LYS A 90 -0.55 -6.99 -18.39
C LYS A 90 -1.67 -6.07 -17.88
N LYS A 91 -2.38 -5.44 -18.79
CA LYS A 91 -3.57 -4.66 -18.49
C LYS A 91 -4.70 -5.61 -18.11
N MET A 92 -5.31 -5.41 -16.94
CA MET A 92 -6.44 -6.19 -16.45
C MET A 92 -7.57 -5.23 -16.05
N LEU A 93 -8.82 -5.65 -16.21
CA LEU A 93 -9.96 -4.95 -15.59
C LEU A 93 -9.88 -5.12 -14.08
N MET A 94 -10.34 -4.13 -13.35
CA MET A 94 -10.39 -4.19 -11.88
C MET A 94 -11.27 -5.36 -11.41
N SER A 95 -12.39 -5.63 -12.12
CA SER A 95 -13.24 -6.80 -11.88
C SER A 95 -12.48 -8.11 -11.98
N ASP A 96 -11.63 -8.26 -13.03
CA ASP A 96 -10.85 -9.49 -13.24
C ASP A 96 -9.82 -9.69 -12.12
N VAL A 97 -9.26 -8.60 -11.60
CA VAL A 97 -8.33 -8.65 -10.45
C VAL A 97 -9.07 -9.11 -9.19
N VAL A 98 -10.27 -8.58 -8.92
CA VAL A 98 -11.09 -9.00 -7.77
C VAL A 98 -11.52 -10.46 -7.90
N ASP A 99 -11.96 -10.90 -9.08
CA ASP A 99 -12.36 -12.29 -9.33
C ASP A 99 -11.19 -13.26 -9.11
N GLU A 100 -9.98 -12.88 -9.53
CA GLU A 100 -8.76 -13.68 -9.29
C GLU A 100 -8.44 -13.78 -7.79
N VAL A 101 -8.57 -12.69 -7.04
CA VAL A 101 -8.39 -12.68 -5.58
C VAL A 101 -9.43 -13.59 -4.91
N LEU A 102 -10.70 -13.48 -5.27
CA LEU A 102 -11.78 -14.31 -4.70
C LEU A 102 -11.55 -15.79 -5.02
N ARG A 103 -11.17 -16.13 -6.24
CA ARG A 103 -10.83 -17.49 -6.66
C ARG A 103 -9.68 -18.07 -5.86
N THR A 104 -8.61 -17.27 -5.66
CA THR A 104 -7.42 -17.67 -4.92
C THR A 104 -7.70 -17.81 -3.44
N ALA A 105 -8.61 -17.00 -2.89
CA ALA A 105 -9.02 -17.06 -1.49
C ALA A 105 -10.02 -18.19 -1.18
N ALA A 106 -10.69 -18.78 -2.17
CA ALA A 106 -11.75 -19.74 -1.97
C ALA A 106 -11.38 -20.92 -1.02
N PRO A 107 -10.17 -21.51 -1.07
CA PRO A 107 -9.79 -22.58 -0.13
C PRO A 107 -9.76 -22.16 1.35
N PHE A 108 -9.76 -20.85 1.63
CA PHE A 108 -9.72 -20.29 2.97
C PHE A 108 -11.10 -19.84 3.51
N SER A 109 -12.20 -20.18 2.83
CA SER A 109 -13.55 -19.68 3.15
C SER A 109 -13.95 -19.89 4.61
N ASP A 110 -13.48 -20.98 5.25
CA ASP A 110 -13.78 -21.32 6.63
C ASP A 110 -12.65 -20.98 7.62
N ALA A 111 -11.54 -20.45 7.11
CA ALA A 111 -10.38 -20.12 7.93
C ALA A 111 -10.63 -18.84 8.71
N LYS A 112 -10.90 -18.97 10.00
CA LYS A 112 -10.94 -17.85 10.95
C LYS A 112 -9.57 -17.72 11.60
N PHE A 113 -8.94 -16.57 11.40
CA PHE A 113 -7.79 -16.20 12.17
C PHE A 113 -8.17 -15.16 13.24
N ASN A 114 -7.29 -14.90 14.19
CA ASN A 114 -7.53 -14.12 15.40
C ASN A 114 -8.07 -12.69 15.14
N ALA A 115 -8.26 -11.91 16.22
CA ALA A 115 -8.82 -10.56 16.20
C ALA A 115 -8.06 -9.51 15.33
N GLN A 116 -6.88 -9.85 14.78
CA GLN A 116 -6.09 -8.94 13.93
C GLN A 116 -6.56 -8.93 12.47
N CYS A 117 -7.18 -10.02 12.00
CA CYS A 117 -7.59 -10.19 10.61
C CYS A 117 -9.08 -10.51 10.51
N ALA A 118 -9.79 -9.79 9.66
CA ALA A 118 -11.20 -10.05 9.40
C ALA A 118 -11.39 -11.38 8.65
N ARG A 119 -10.47 -11.70 7.71
CA ARG A 119 -10.51 -12.87 6.84
C ARG A 119 -9.09 -13.25 6.41
N LEU A 120 -8.85 -14.56 6.22
CA LEU A 120 -7.67 -15.08 5.51
C LEU A 120 -8.06 -15.54 4.09
N PRO A 121 -7.11 -15.50 3.16
CA PRO A 121 -5.79 -14.87 3.28
C PRO A 121 -5.90 -13.34 3.36
N LEU A 122 -4.82 -12.69 3.79
CA LEU A 122 -4.66 -11.24 3.61
C LEU A 122 -4.62 -10.91 2.12
N VAL A 123 -4.83 -9.65 1.77
CA VAL A 123 -4.57 -9.15 0.41
C VAL A 123 -3.64 -7.96 0.51
N GLU A 124 -2.51 -8.00 -0.20
CA GLU A 124 -1.56 -6.91 -0.24
C GLU A 124 -1.33 -6.36 -1.64
N LEU A 125 -1.57 -5.05 -1.79
CA LEU A 125 -1.13 -4.33 -2.96
C LEU A 125 0.33 -3.90 -2.76
N THR A 126 1.16 -4.31 -3.69
CA THR A 126 2.59 -4.00 -3.72
C THR A 126 3.04 -3.80 -5.17
N GLY A 127 4.31 -3.86 -5.44
CA GLY A 127 4.79 -3.87 -6.82
C GLY A 127 6.03 -3.05 -7.02
N GLY A 128 6.03 -2.18 -8.04
CA GLY A 128 6.91 -1.04 -8.10
C GLY A 128 6.44 0.01 -7.10
N GLU A 129 5.46 0.83 -7.51
CA GLU A 129 4.76 1.76 -6.63
C GLU A 129 3.26 1.71 -6.96
N PRO A 130 2.42 1.13 -6.09
CA PRO A 130 0.99 0.98 -6.37
C PRO A 130 0.27 2.30 -6.60
N LEU A 131 0.63 3.36 -5.87
CA LEU A 131 -0.02 4.67 -5.94
C LEU A 131 0.23 5.44 -7.23
N LEU A 132 1.09 4.94 -8.13
CA LEU A 132 1.18 5.45 -9.51
C LEU A 132 -0.06 5.15 -10.33
N GLN A 133 -0.82 4.13 -9.96
CA GLN A 133 -2.03 3.70 -10.66
C GLN A 133 -3.25 4.06 -9.82
N MET A 134 -3.92 5.16 -10.14
CA MET A 134 -5.04 5.70 -9.34
C MET A 134 -6.16 4.69 -9.09
N ASN A 135 -6.36 3.72 -9.98
CA ASN A 135 -7.33 2.65 -9.80
C ASN A 135 -6.98 1.66 -8.68
N CYS A 136 -5.78 1.75 -8.08
CA CYS A 136 -5.47 0.99 -6.87
C CYS A 136 -6.35 1.42 -5.68
N LEU A 137 -6.78 2.69 -5.62
CA LEU A 137 -7.62 3.21 -4.53
C LEU A 137 -9.02 2.55 -4.51
N PRO A 138 -9.81 2.58 -5.61
CA PRO A 138 -11.09 1.88 -5.63
C PRO A 138 -10.93 0.36 -5.53
N LEU A 139 -9.85 -0.26 -6.05
CA LEU A 139 -9.58 -1.68 -5.87
C LEU A 139 -9.45 -2.03 -4.39
N MET A 140 -8.60 -1.31 -3.64
CA MET A 140 -8.43 -1.54 -2.20
C MET A 140 -9.75 -1.40 -1.44
N LYS A 141 -10.54 -0.35 -1.78
CA LYS A 141 -11.86 -0.15 -1.18
C LYS A 141 -12.78 -1.35 -1.43
N GLN A 142 -12.85 -1.83 -2.67
CA GLN A 142 -13.68 -3.00 -3.04
C GLN A 142 -13.24 -4.26 -2.29
N LEU A 143 -11.94 -4.52 -2.18
CA LEU A 143 -11.42 -5.66 -1.42
C LEU A 143 -11.76 -5.56 0.09
N CYS A 144 -11.74 -4.35 0.67
CA CYS A 144 -12.23 -4.13 2.03
C CYS A 144 -13.74 -4.37 2.15
N ASP A 145 -14.54 -4.02 1.13
CA ASP A 145 -15.99 -4.26 1.09
C ASP A 145 -16.29 -5.78 1.00
N GLU A 146 -15.37 -6.56 0.41
CA GLU A 146 -15.37 -8.05 0.42
C GLU A 146 -14.85 -8.67 1.73
N ASN A 147 -14.66 -7.85 2.78
CA ASN A 147 -14.18 -8.23 4.11
C ASN A 147 -12.75 -8.80 4.15
N PHE A 148 -11.89 -8.51 3.19
CA PHE A 148 -10.48 -8.80 3.32
C PHE A 148 -9.79 -7.83 4.27
N THR A 149 -8.75 -8.30 4.96
CA THR A 149 -7.74 -7.43 5.56
C THR A 149 -6.78 -7.03 4.44
N VAL A 150 -6.88 -5.77 4.01
CA VAL A 150 -6.12 -5.23 2.88
C VAL A 150 -4.92 -4.45 3.39
N LEU A 151 -3.75 -4.74 2.83
CA LEU A 151 -2.51 -4.04 3.05
C LEU A 151 -2.09 -3.31 1.78
N ILE A 152 -1.35 -2.23 1.93
CA ILE A 152 -0.58 -1.60 0.84
C ILE A 152 0.84 -1.33 1.30
N GLU A 153 1.81 -1.78 0.52
CA GLU A 153 3.20 -1.38 0.66
C GLU A 153 3.53 -0.29 -0.35
N THR A 154 3.95 0.88 0.13
CA THR A 154 4.30 2.04 -0.70
C THR A 154 5.65 2.61 -0.32
N GLY A 155 6.38 3.10 -1.32
CA GLY A 155 7.68 3.76 -1.14
C GLY A 155 7.61 5.14 -0.47
N GLY A 156 6.44 5.58 0.00
CA GLY A 156 6.28 6.83 0.76
C GLY A 156 6.43 8.13 -0.04
N ALA A 157 6.63 8.05 -1.36
CA ALA A 157 6.83 9.22 -2.22
C ALA A 157 5.53 9.84 -2.75
N HIS A 158 4.40 9.15 -2.62
CA HIS A 158 3.08 9.59 -3.03
C HIS A 158 2.20 9.93 -1.83
N ASP A 159 1.16 10.73 -2.07
CA ASP A 159 0.15 11.08 -1.08
C ASP A 159 -0.68 9.85 -0.69
N ILE A 160 -0.72 9.53 0.60
CA ILE A 160 -1.48 8.39 1.15
C ILE A 160 -2.84 8.80 1.73
N SER A 161 -3.20 10.07 1.70
CA SER A 161 -4.41 10.59 2.35
C SER A 161 -5.71 10.06 1.77
N ALA A 162 -5.71 9.72 0.47
CA ALA A 162 -6.87 9.21 -0.25
C ALA A 162 -7.11 7.70 -0.08
N ILE A 163 -6.22 6.98 0.59
CA ILE A 163 -6.36 5.54 0.83
C ILE A 163 -7.51 5.29 1.82
N ASP A 164 -8.40 4.31 1.50
CA ASP A 164 -9.50 3.93 2.38
C ASP A 164 -8.98 3.65 3.82
N PRO A 165 -9.62 4.22 4.86
CA PRO A 165 -9.11 4.13 6.24
C PRO A 165 -9.06 2.69 6.80
N ARG A 166 -9.71 1.71 6.19
CA ARG A 166 -9.65 0.30 6.58
C ARG A 166 -8.36 -0.39 6.12
N VAL A 167 -7.71 0.14 5.10
CA VAL A 167 -6.44 -0.39 4.57
C VAL A 167 -5.32 -0.16 5.57
N ARG A 168 -4.47 -1.17 5.76
CA ARG A 168 -3.23 -1.12 6.55
C ARG A 168 -2.11 -0.63 5.65
N ARG A 169 -1.54 0.52 5.95
CA ARG A 169 -0.48 1.13 5.14
C ARG A 169 0.88 0.78 5.72
N ILE A 170 1.76 0.19 4.92
CA ILE A 170 3.17 -0.03 5.21
C ILE A 170 3.93 1.03 4.41
N VAL A 171 4.36 2.09 5.08
CA VAL A 171 5.04 3.22 4.44
C VAL A 171 6.54 3.06 4.63
N ASP A 172 7.24 2.80 3.52
CA ASP A 172 8.69 2.61 3.51
C ASP A 172 9.40 3.97 3.35
N LEU A 173 9.90 4.53 4.47
CA LEU A 173 10.74 5.71 4.46
C LEU A 173 12.13 5.35 3.95
N LYS A 174 12.49 5.91 2.80
CA LYS A 174 13.73 5.59 2.08
C LYS A 174 14.94 6.12 2.81
N CYS A 175 15.79 5.18 3.25
CA CYS A 175 17.05 5.46 3.93
C CYS A 175 18.14 6.00 2.95
N PRO A 176 19.23 6.60 3.44
CA PRO A 176 20.30 7.15 2.60
C PRO A 176 20.86 6.18 1.56
N SER A 177 21.15 4.92 1.94
CA SER A 177 21.74 3.93 1.03
C SER A 177 20.87 3.58 -0.16
N SER A 178 19.54 3.81 -0.07
CA SER A 178 18.62 3.62 -1.19
C SER A 178 18.92 4.51 -2.40
N GLY A 179 19.58 5.66 -2.19
CA GLY A 179 19.74 6.71 -3.18
C GLY A 179 18.45 7.50 -3.49
N GLU A 180 17.36 7.23 -2.76
CA GLU A 180 16.04 7.86 -2.97
C GLU A 180 15.57 8.71 -1.77
N LEU A 181 16.46 9.01 -0.83
CA LEU A 181 16.19 9.78 0.39
C LEU A 181 15.35 11.05 0.15
N ALA A 182 15.68 11.82 -0.88
CA ALA A 182 14.98 13.07 -1.23
C ALA A 182 13.54 12.87 -1.74
N ARG A 183 13.09 11.63 -1.90
CA ARG A 183 11.75 11.30 -2.38
C ARG A 183 10.76 11.05 -1.24
N ASN A 184 11.21 11.01 0.00
CA ASN A 184 10.32 10.87 1.15
C ASN A 184 9.37 12.06 1.25
N ARG A 185 8.07 11.76 1.33
CA ARG A 185 7.02 12.75 1.55
C ARG A 185 6.62 12.74 3.02
N TYR A 186 7.22 13.61 3.81
CA TYR A 186 7.00 13.67 5.26
C TYR A 186 5.58 14.10 5.65
N GLU A 187 4.85 14.79 4.76
CA GLU A 187 3.44 15.13 4.97
C GLU A 187 2.57 13.88 5.18
N ASN A 188 3.00 12.73 4.68
CA ASN A 188 2.33 11.45 4.89
C ASN A 188 2.24 11.04 6.36
N ILE A 189 3.16 11.50 7.20
CA ILE A 189 3.20 11.18 8.64
C ILE A 189 1.91 11.65 9.34
N ALA A 190 1.37 12.80 8.95
CA ALA A 190 0.11 13.31 9.50
C ALA A 190 -1.12 12.43 9.19
N HIS A 191 -1.00 11.51 8.24
CA HIS A 191 -2.08 10.61 7.82
C HIS A 191 -1.93 9.19 8.38
N LEU A 192 -0.83 8.90 9.11
CA LEU A 192 -0.61 7.58 9.71
C LEU A 192 -1.57 7.34 10.88
N LYS A 193 -1.93 6.08 11.06
CA LYS A 193 -2.79 5.56 12.14
C LYS A 193 -2.04 4.50 12.95
N ALA A 194 -2.49 4.23 14.16
CA ALA A 194 -1.95 3.16 15.01
C ALA A 194 -1.97 1.76 14.37
N THR A 195 -2.76 1.59 13.32
CA THR A 195 -2.89 0.34 12.55
C THR A 195 -2.02 0.29 11.30
N ASP A 196 -1.33 1.36 10.97
CA ASP A 196 -0.36 1.41 9.88
C ASP A 196 1.03 1.02 10.39
N GLU A 197 2.01 1.01 9.52
CA GLU A 197 3.39 0.66 9.84
C GLU A 197 4.35 1.61 9.09
N VAL A 198 5.45 1.98 9.73
CA VAL A 198 6.57 2.66 9.06
C VAL A 198 7.73 1.68 8.95
N LYS A 199 8.25 1.51 7.74
CA LYS A 199 9.35 0.61 7.44
C LYS A 199 10.61 1.40 7.04
N PHE A 200 11.75 0.95 7.56
CA PHE A 200 13.09 1.39 7.21
C PHE A 200 13.87 0.19 6.66
N VAL A 201 14.35 0.28 5.44
CA VAL A 201 15.20 -0.75 4.83
C VAL A 201 16.65 -0.33 5.02
N VAL A 202 17.36 -1.02 5.92
CA VAL A 202 18.68 -0.64 6.45
C VAL A 202 19.77 -1.51 5.84
N GLY A 203 20.66 -0.89 5.08
CA GLY A 203 21.83 -1.52 4.45
C GLY A 203 23.15 -1.04 5.01
N SER A 204 23.15 0.07 5.74
CA SER A 204 24.36 0.73 6.26
C SER A 204 24.18 1.25 7.68
N LEU A 205 25.28 1.60 8.32
CA LEU A 205 25.26 2.27 9.61
C LEU A 205 24.60 3.65 9.53
N GLU A 206 24.84 4.36 8.43
CA GLU A 206 24.26 5.68 8.14
C GLU A 206 22.72 5.58 8.00
N ASP A 207 22.20 4.52 7.41
CA ASP A 207 20.76 4.25 7.36
C ASP A 207 20.19 4.07 8.77
N TYR A 208 20.86 3.28 9.60
CA TYR A 208 20.42 3.01 10.98
C TYR A 208 20.38 4.31 11.81
N GLU A 209 21.45 5.11 11.78
CA GLU A 209 21.50 6.36 12.54
C GLU A 209 20.49 7.39 12.00
N TRP A 210 20.31 7.45 10.68
CA TRP A 210 19.28 8.27 10.08
C TRP A 210 17.86 7.84 10.51
N ALA A 211 17.56 6.54 10.47
CA ALA A 211 16.26 6.03 10.89
C ALA A 211 15.95 6.39 12.35
N LYS A 212 16.95 6.27 13.27
CA LYS A 212 16.81 6.71 14.68
C LYS A 212 16.45 8.19 14.75
N GLN A 213 17.13 9.02 13.97
CA GLN A 213 16.85 10.46 13.93
C GLN A 213 15.42 10.73 13.45
N GLN A 214 14.93 10.01 12.41
CA GLN A 214 13.56 10.19 11.92
C GLN A 214 12.52 9.74 12.96
N ILE A 215 12.76 8.62 13.64
CA ILE A 215 11.88 8.12 14.70
C ILE A 215 11.73 9.20 15.78
N ALA A 216 12.84 9.74 16.27
CA ALA A 216 12.82 10.77 17.33
C ALA A 216 12.24 12.10 16.84
N ALA A 217 12.64 12.58 15.64
CA ALA A 217 12.22 13.87 15.13
C ALA A 217 10.71 13.95 14.85
N HIS A 218 10.09 12.83 14.48
CA HIS A 218 8.67 12.76 14.12
C HIS A 218 7.82 12.01 15.17
N GLY A 219 8.42 11.48 16.24
CA GLY A 219 7.69 10.70 17.26
C GLY A 219 6.99 9.48 16.69
N LEU A 220 7.60 8.80 15.72
CA LEU A 220 6.95 7.74 14.92
C LEU A 220 6.52 6.55 15.78
N ASP A 221 7.28 6.24 16.82
CA ASP A 221 7.01 5.16 17.78
C ASP A 221 5.74 5.36 18.62
N ALA A 222 5.29 6.62 18.76
CA ALA A 222 4.02 6.95 19.38
C ALA A 222 2.83 6.86 18.43
N ILE A 223 3.06 6.74 17.11
CA ILE A 223 2.01 6.73 16.08
C ILE A 223 1.63 5.30 15.70
N CYS A 224 2.61 4.47 15.33
CA CYS A 224 2.36 3.13 14.80
C CYS A 224 3.58 2.21 14.97
N PRO A 225 3.44 0.87 14.75
CA PRO A 225 4.57 -0.05 14.72
C PRO A 225 5.65 0.37 13.73
N LEU A 226 6.91 0.22 14.15
CA LEU A 226 8.08 0.52 13.35
C LEU A 226 8.82 -0.78 12.97
N LEU A 227 9.25 -0.85 11.72
CA LEU A 227 9.94 -2.01 11.15
C LEU A 227 11.33 -1.60 10.68
N MET A 228 12.35 -2.39 11.02
CA MET A 228 13.68 -2.30 10.44
C MET A 228 14.01 -3.59 9.69
N SER A 229 13.95 -3.50 8.35
CA SER A 229 14.31 -4.61 7.45
C SER A 229 15.77 -4.49 7.05
N TRP A 230 16.53 -5.57 7.26
CA TRP A 230 17.89 -5.63 6.76
C TRP A 230 17.90 -5.81 5.24
N VAL A 231 18.71 -5.01 4.52
CA VAL A 231 18.90 -5.12 3.08
C VAL A 231 19.54 -6.49 2.76
N HIS A 232 18.77 -7.35 2.08
CA HIS A 232 19.35 -8.56 1.53
C HIS A 232 20.15 -8.22 0.26
N PRO A 233 21.43 -8.65 0.13
CA PRO A 233 22.20 -8.42 -1.08
C PRO A 233 21.49 -8.97 -2.32
N LEU A 234 21.51 -8.20 -3.41
CA LEU A 234 20.94 -8.64 -4.69
C LEU A 234 21.79 -9.77 -5.28
N SER A 235 21.12 -10.84 -5.73
CA SER A 235 21.74 -11.85 -6.56
C SER A 235 22.14 -11.27 -7.93
N PRO A 236 23.05 -11.93 -8.70
CA PRO A 236 23.40 -11.48 -10.04
C PRO A 236 22.17 -11.30 -10.94
N GLU A 237 21.15 -12.15 -10.80
CA GLU A 237 19.91 -12.16 -11.57
C GLU A 237 19.01 -10.95 -11.23
N GLN A 238 19.09 -10.47 -10.01
CA GLN A 238 18.33 -9.31 -9.54
C GLN A 238 18.97 -7.97 -9.88
N GLN A 239 20.27 -7.97 -10.25
CA GLN A 239 20.96 -6.74 -10.61
C GLN A 239 20.37 -6.13 -11.88
N ASN A 240 20.05 -4.83 -11.81
CA ASN A 240 19.47 -4.09 -12.94
C ASN A 240 20.20 -2.75 -13.12
N LYS A 241 20.57 -2.47 -14.38
CA LYS A 241 21.33 -1.24 -14.73
C LYS A 241 20.55 0.06 -14.46
N SER A 242 19.21 -0.02 -14.28
CA SER A 242 18.41 1.16 -13.98
C SER A 242 18.43 1.53 -12.50
N LEU A 243 18.89 0.65 -11.61
CA LEU A 243 19.00 0.93 -10.19
C LEU A 243 20.09 1.96 -9.92
N LYS A 244 19.89 2.79 -8.91
CA LYS A 244 20.92 3.69 -8.42
C LYS A 244 22.05 2.90 -7.79
N LYS A 245 23.23 3.48 -7.76
CA LYS A 245 24.32 2.95 -6.93
C LYS A 245 24.09 3.38 -5.50
N VAL A 246 24.58 2.57 -4.57
CA VAL A 246 24.69 2.99 -3.17
C VAL A 246 25.54 4.25 -3.13
N PRO A 247 25.09 5.35 -2.49
CA PRO A 247 25.89 6.56 -2.35
C PRO A 247 27.23 6.31 -1.64
N GLU A 248 28.23 7.11 -1.92
CA GLU A 248 29.52 7.05 -1.21
C GLU A 248 29.36 7.34 0.29
N GLY A 249 30.28 6.82 1.10
CA GLY A 249 30.29 7.04 2.55
C GLY A 249 29.32 6.16 3.32
N GLN A 250 28.76 5.11 2.70
CA GLN A 250 27.92 4.13 3.40
C GLN A 250 28.76 2.98 3.95
N THR A 251 28.61 2.69 5.24
CA THR A 251 29.27 1.59 5.94
C THR A 251 28.32 0.40 6.03
N PRO A 252 28.50 -0.69 5.25
CA PRO A 252 27.59 -1.82 5.27
C PRO A 252 27.41 -2.45 6.65
N VAL A 253 26.19 -2.87 6.99
CA VAL A 253 25.88 -3.61 8.23
C VAL A 253 25.39 -5.01 7.89
N THR A 254 25.77 -5.99 8.73
CA THR A 254 25.21 -7.33 8.65
C THR A 254 23.87 -7.43 9.38
N ARG A 255 23.13 -8.51 9.13
CA ARG A 255 21.90 -8.83 9.91
C ARG A 255 22.16 -8.86 11.41
N LYS A 256 23.31 -9.43 11.81
CA LYS A 256 23.72 -9.54 13.20
C LYS A 256 23.98 -8.15 13.79
N ASP A 257 24.78 -7.32 13.10
CA ASP A 257 25.12 -5.97 13.57
C ASP A 257 23.85 -5.13 13.76
N LEU A 258 22.91 -5.19 12.81
CA LEU A 258 21.64 -4.46 12.92
C LEU A 258 20.84 -4.93 14.13
N ALA A 259 20.70 -6.24 14.33
CA ALA A 259 19.96 -6.78 15.47
C ALA A 259 20.61 -6.40 16.82
N GLU A 260 21.94 -6.50 16.92
CA GLU A 260 22.70 -6.12 18.13
C GLU A 260 22.56 -4.62 18.43
N LYS A 261 22.59 -3.77 17.42
CA LYS A 261 22.39 -2.31 17.58
C LYS A 261 20.98 -1.98 18.05
N ILE A 262 19.94 -2.61 17.49
CA ILE A 262 18.55 -2.41 17.93
C ILE A 262 18.43 -2.74 19.43
N ILE A 263 19.03 -3.85 19.87
CA ILE A 263 19.00 -4.30 21.26
C ILE A 263 19.79 -3.33 22.17
N ALA A 264 21.02 -2.98 21.75
CA ALA A 264 21.92 -2.12 22.54
C ALA A 264 21.33 -0.72 22.75
N ASP A 265 20.67 -0.18 21.74
CA ASP A 265 20.05 1.14 21.79
C ASP A 265 18.61 1.11 22.36
N ALA A 266 18.10 -0.07 22.75
CA ALA A 266 16.73 -0.29 23.23
C ALA A 266 15.68 0.36 22.27
N LEU A 267 15.92 0.28 20.97
CA LEU A 267 15.10 0.97 19.97
C LEU A 267 13.73 0.27 19.82
N PRO A 268 12.59 1.00 19.89
CA PRO A 268 11.25 0.42 19.88
C PRO A 268 10.80 0.03 18.46
N VAL A 269 11.58 -0.83 17.80
CA VAL A 269 11.33 -1.29 16.44
C VAL A 269 11.29 -2.83 16.36
N ARG A 270 10.63 -3.35 15.34
CA ARG A 270 10.67 -4.78 15.00
C ARG A 270 11.74 -5.02 13.95
N PHE A 271 12.71 -5.88 14.26
CA PHE A 271 13.64 -6.39 13.26
C PHE A 271 12.90 -7.28 12.26
N GLN A 272 13.18 -7.12 10.97
CA GLN A 272 12.58 -7.87 9.86
C GLN A 272 13.67 -8.54 9.02
N ALA A 273 13.52 -9.84 8.79
CA ALA A 273 14.49 -10.64 8.04
C ALA A 273 14.04 -11.01 6.62
N GLN A 274 12.93 -10.48 6.12
CA GLN A 274 12.32 -10.87 4.84
C GLN A 274 12.13 -12.40 4.77
N LEU A 275 11.11 -12.91 5.47
CA LEU A 275 10.88 -14.34 5.71
C LEU A 275 10.86 -15.16 4.41
N HIS A 276 10.30 -14.59 3.32
CA HIS A 276 10.27 -15.24 2.02
C HIS A 276 11.69 -15.57 1.49
N LYS A 277 12.69 -14.72 1.73
CA LYS A 277 14.09 -14.96 1.34
C LYS A 277 14.84 -15.95 2.24
N ILE A 278 14.23 -16.37 3.34
CA ILE A 278 14.73 -17.43 4.20
C ILE A 278 14.16 -18.79 3.77
N ILE A 279 12.90 -18.79 3.32
CA ILE A 279 12.15 -20.01 2.97
C ILE A 279 12.47 -20.43 1.53
N TRP A 280 12.52 -19.47 0.60
CA TRP A 280 12.75 -19.71 -0.83
C TRP A 280 14.03 -19.01 -1.32
N PRO A 281 14.59 -19.41 -2.47
CA PRO A 281 15.67 -18.65 -3.11
C PRO A 281 15.32 -17.18 -3.27
N PRO A 282 16.24 -16.25 -2.95
CA PRO A 282 15.94 -14.80 -2.93
C PRO A 282 15.45 -14.22 -4.26
N GLU A 283 15.79 -14.88 -5.38
CA GLU A 283 15.40 -14.49 -6.75
C GLU A 283 14.08 -15.11 -7.21
N GLN A 284 13.50 -16.03 -6.42
CA GLN A 284 12.28 -16.72 -6.80
C GLN A 284 11.09 -15.75 -6.80
N ARG A 285 10.33 -15.75 -7.92
CA ARG A 285 9.11 -14.96 -8.07
C ARG A 285 7.87 -15.75 -7.66
N GLY A 286 6.81 -15.05 -7.28
CA GLY A 286 5.53 -15.66 -6.92
C GLY A 286 5.52 -16.39 -5.57
N VAL A 287 6.43 -16.04 -4.67
CA VAL A 287 6.59 -16.64 -3.33
C VAL A 287 6.68 -15.60 -2.23
#